data_d367cfb094ce7fbdf825e354f28c524c
#
_entry.id   d367cfb094ce7fbdf825e354f28c524c
#
_cell.length_a   1.000
_cell.length_b   1.000
_cell.length_c   1.000
_cell.angle_alpha   90.00
_cell.angle_beta   90.00
_cell.angle_gamma   90.00
#
_symmetry.space_group_name_H-M   'P 1'
#
loop_
_entity.id
_entity.type
_entity.pdbx_description
1 polymer ?
#
loop_
_entity_poly.entity_id
_entity_poly.type
_entity_poly.pdbx_seq_one_letter_code
_entity_poly.pdbx_strand_id
1 'polypeptide(L)' 'MFQPEGSCPLVVYVVEPTQGCSKNVMLYGHLDKQPWMEGWSEGLAPCDPVLRGEFLYGRGGADDGYASFSIFLGIKNL' A
#
# COMPACT_ATOMS: atom_id res chain seq x y z
N MET A 1 2.24 -14.23 6.57
CA MET A 1 2.83 -14.07 5.21
C MET A 1 2.89 -15.45 4.55
N PHE A 2 2.50 -15.55 3.31
CA PHE A 2 2.50 -16.77 2.52
C PHE A 2 3.28 -16.52 1.22
N GLN A 3 4.26 -17.36 0.93
CA GLN A 3 5.10 -17.21 -0.26
C GLN A 3 5.45 -18.60 -0.82
N PRO A 4 4.70 -19.07 -1.83
CA PRO A 4 5.07 -20.28 -2.57
C PRO A 4 6.42 -20.10 -3.26
N GLU A 5 7.15 -21.18 -3.46
CA GLU A 5 8.41 -21.14 -4.18
C GLU A 5 8.23 -20.53 -5.59
N GLY A 6 9.08 -19.59 -5.95
CA GLY A 6 9.03 -18.89 -7.23
C GLY A 6 7.91 -17.84 -7.37
N SER A 7 7.16 -17.56 -6.31
CA SER A 7 6.07 -16.58 -6.31
C SER A 7 6.39 -15.35 -5.47
N CYS A 8 5.70 -14.25 -5.77
CA CYS A 8 5.71 -13.07 -4.92
C CYS A 8 5.04 -13.36 -3.56
N PRO A 9 5.47 -12.70 -2.49
CA PRO A 9 4.86 -12.89 -1.18
C PRO A 9 3.45 -12.32 -1.13
N LEU A 10 2.56 -13.03 -0.44
CA LEU A 10 1.23 -12.57 -0.06
C LEU A 10 1.20 -12.32 1.44
N VAL A 11 0.81 -11.13 1.83
CA VAL A 11 0.59 -10.78 3.24
C VAL A 11 -0.91 -10.75 3.50
N VAL A 12 -1.33 -11.51 4.50
CA VAL A 12 -2.74 -11.54 4.92
C VAL A 12 -2.81 -11.11 6.38
N TYR A 13 -3.67 -10.15 6.64
CA TYR A 13 -4.05 -9.73 7.99
C TYR A 13 -5.51 -10.13 8.25
N VAL A 14 -5.75 -10.70 9.41
CA VAL A 14 -7.09 -11.03 9.87
C VAL A 14 -7.38 -10.20 11.10
N VAL A 15 -8.49 -9.48 11.07
CA VAL A 15 -9.01 -8.73 12.22
C VAL A 15 -10.29 -9.41 12.67
N GLU A 16 -10.27 -9.95 13.87
CA GLU A 16 -11.41 -10.64 14.43
C GLU A 16 -12.54 -9.68 14.81
N PRO A 17 -13.79 -10.08 14.68
CA PRO A 17 -14.93 -9.24 15.01
C PRO A 17 -15.02 -8.97 16.52
N THR A 18 -15.40 -7.76 16.89
CA THR A 18 -15.55 -7.34 18.29
C THR A 18 -16.93 -7.63 18.87
N GLN A 19 -17.94 -7.90 18.05
CA GLN A 19 -19.34 -8.03 18.48
C GLN A 19 -20.08 -9.22 17.86
N GLY A 20 -19.40 -10.34 17.62
CA GLY A 20 -20.04 -11.55 17.10
C GLY A 20 -20.64 -11.41 15.71
N CYS A 21 -20.15 -10.48 14.90
CA CYS A 21 -20.57 -10.33 13.50
C CYS A 21 -20.17 -11.55 12.68
N SER A 22 -21.07 -12.01 11.81
CA SER A 22 -20.84 -13.15 10.92
C SER A 22 -20.41 -12.73 9.50
N LYS A 23 -20.38 -11.43 9.22
CA LYS A 23 -19.99 -10.91 7.89
C LYS A 23 -18.48 -10.73 7.81
N ASN A 24 -17.93 -11.13 6.69
CA ASN A 24 -16.52 -10.92 6.36
C ASN A 24 -16.40 -9.83 5.30
N VAL A 25 -15.41 -8.97 5.46
CA VAL A 25 -15.02 -7.96 4.47
C VAL A 25 -13.59 -8.24 4.06
N MET A 26 -13.33 -8.33 2.77
CA MET A 26 -11.97 -8.44 2.24
C MET A 26 -11.57 -7.10 1.63
N LEU A 27 -10.41 -6.60 2.04
CA LEU A 27 -9.79 -5.40 1.53
C LEU A 27 -8.49 -5.80 0.83
N TYR A 28 -8.25 -5.24 -0.34
CA TYR A 28 -7.10 -5.58 -1.17
C TYR A 28 -6.26 -4.34 -1.44
N GLY A 29 -4.96 -4.52 -1.46
CA GLY A 29 -3.97 -3.56 -1.93
C GLY A 29 -2.70 -4.30 -2.32
N HIS A 30 -1.78 -3.64 -3.02
CA HIS A 30 -0.50 -4.22 -3.38
C HIS A 30 0.68 -3.32 -2.99
N LEU A 31 1.85 -3.93 -2.80
CA LEU A 31 3.05 -3.22 -2.36
C LEU A 31 4.21 -3.31 -3.35
N ASP A 32 4.11 -4.18 -4.34
CA ASP A 32 5.06 -4.21 -5.45
C ASP A 32 4.92 -2.94 -6.30
N LYS A 33 6.02 -2.51 -6.89
CA LYS A 33 6.12 -1.22 -7.56
C LYS A 33 6.35 -1.39 -9.05
N GLN A 34 5.79 -0.48 -9.83
CA GLN A 34 6.14 -0.35 -11.23
C GLN A 34 7.64 -0.04 -11.38
N PRO A 35 8.25 -0.36 -12.52
CA PRO A 35 9.64 -0.01 -12.80
C PRO A 35 9.92 1.48 -12.58
N TRP A 36 11.17 1.79 -12.33
CA TRP A 36 11.59 3.16 -11.98
C TRP A 36 11.22 4.20 -13.02
N MET A 37 11.26 3.84 -14.30
CA MET A 37 11.01 4.71 -15.44
C MET A 37 11.96 5.93 -15.49
N GLU A 38 12.05 6.55 -16.66
CA GLU A 38 12.81 7.78 -16.90
C GLU A 38 11.86 8.99 -17.02
N GLY A 39 12.43 10.19 -17.12
CA GLY A 39 11.66 11.42 -17.34
C GLY A 39 11.13 12.08 -16.07
N TRP A 40 11.71 11.78 -14.90
CA TRP A 40 11.42 12.50 -13.67
C TRP A 40 11.84 13.97 -13.78
N SER A 41 11.03 14.85 -13.25
CA SER A 41 11.34 16.28 -13.22
C SER A 41 12.56 16.55 -12.33
N GLU A 42 13.21 17.70 -12.57
CA GLU A 42 14.40 18.11 -11.83
C GLU A 42 14.17 18.08 -10.31
N GLY A 43 15.10 17.44 -9.61
CA GLY A 43 15.04 17.24 -8.17
C GLY A 43 14.00 16.24 -7.69
N LEU A 44 13.47 15.40 -8.58
CA LEU A 44 12.61 14.27 -8.25
C LEU A 44 13.23 12.97 -8.75
N ALA A 45 13.05 11.91 -7.96
CA ALA A 45 13.50 10.58 -8.31
C ALA A 45 12.54 9.51 -7.75
N PRO A 46 12.53 8.30 -8.32
CA PRO A 46 11.59 7.27 -7.88
C PRO A 46 11.77 6.85 -6.42
N CYS A 47 13.02 6.74 -5.95
CA CYS A 47 13.35 6.25 -4.61
C CYS A 47 13.61 7.34 -3.58
N ASP A 48 13.62 8.61 -3.98
CA ASP A 48 13.85 9.75 -3.09
C ASP A 48 12.54 10.50 -2.89
N PRO A 49 11.78 10.22 -1.84
CA PRO A 49 10.50 10.87 -1.61
C PRO A 49 10.69 12.35 -1.33
N VAL A 50 9.99 13.18 -2.09
CA VAL A 50 10.04 14.64 -1.95
C VAL A 50 8.64 15.20 -1.69
N LEU A 51 8.50 15.97 -0.64
CA LEU A 51 7.29 16.74 -0.36
C LEU A 51 7.44 18.16 -0.90
N ARG A 52 6.57 18.56 -1.84
CA ARG A 52 6.48 19.92 -2.37
C ARG A 52 5.06 20.44 -2.22
N GLY A 53 4.85 21.37 -1.30
CA GLY A 53 3.50 21.80 -0.93
C GLY A 53 2.69 20.65 -0.34
N GLU A 54 1.56 20.34 -0.92
CA GLU A 54 0.67 19.25 -0.49
C GLU A 54 0.90 17.93 -1.25
N PHE A 55 1.89 17.88 -2.14
CA PHE A 55 2.15 16.72 -2.98
C PHE A 55 3.39 15.96 -2.52
N LEU A 56 3.23 14.67 -2.33
CA LEU A 56 4.33 13.73 -2.12
C LEU A 56 4.69 13.06 -3.45
N TYR A 57 5.93 13.25 -3.88
CA TYR A 57 6.47 12.67 -5.10
C TYR A 57 7.33 11.45 -4.78
N GLY A 58 7.17 10.38 -5.53
CA GLY A 58 7.92 9.14 -5.39
C GLY A 58 7.21 7.98 -6.05
N ARG A 59 7.96 6.92 -6.39
CA ARG A 59 7.37 5.73 -7.00
C ARG A 59 6.55 4.95 -5.96
N GLY A 60 5.30 4.63 -6.32
CA GLY A 60 4.42 3.78 -5.52
C GLY A 60 3.66 4.50 -4.41
N GLY A 61 3.71 5.82 -4.33
CA GLY A 61 2.89 6.58 -3.39
C GLY A 61 1.40 6.43 -3.70
N ALA A 62 1.02 6.59 -4.97
CA ALA A 62 -0.34 6.43 -5.44
C ALA A 62 -0.64 5.00 -5.93
N ASP A 63 0.30 4.34 -6.56
CA ASP A 63 0.16 2.97 -7.10
C ASP A 63 1.14 2.01 -6.41
N ASP A 64 0.73 1.35 -5.37
CA ASP A 64 -0.49 1.44 -4.57
C ASP A 64 -0.14 1.54 -3.07
N GLY A 65 1.00 2.14 -2.75
CA GLY A 65 1.54 2.14 -1.39
C GLY A 65 0.60 2.73 -0.33
N TYR A 66 -0.30 3.62 -0.71
CA TYR A 66 -1.23 4.24 0.24
C TYR A 66 -2.35 3.28 0.70
N ALA A 67 -2.73 2.29 -0.11
CA ALA A 67 -3.88 1.44 0.16
C ALA A 67 -3.81 0.75 1.52
N SER A 68 -2.69 0.12 1.85
CA SER A 68 -2.51 -0.56 3.12
C SER A 68 -2.67 0.39 4.32
N PHE A 69 -2.08 1.57 4.24
CA PHE A 69 -2.18 2.58 5.30
C PHE A 69 -3.61 3.10 5.45
N SER A 70 -4.30 3.36 4.34
CA SER A 70 -5.69 3.81 4.33
C SER A 70 -6.63 2.77 4.91
N ILE A 71 -6.43 1.49 4.59
CA ILE A 71 -7.19 0.36 5.12
C ILE A 71 -7.04 0.29 6.65
N PHE A 72 -5.80 0.28 7.16
CA PHE A 72 -5.56 0.21 8.60
C PHE A 72 -6.11 1.43 9.34
N LEU A 73 -5.96 2.61 8.76
CA LEU A 73 -6.50 3.83 9.35
C LEU A 73 -8.02 3.82 9.38
N GLY A 74 -8.67 3.33 8.32
CA GLY A 74 -10.11 3.13 8.25
C GLY A 74 -10.60 2.17 9.34
N ILE A 75 -10.01 0.99 9.46
CA ILE A 75 -10.38 -0.01 10.49
C ILE A 75 -10.18 0.55 11.90
N LYS A 76 -9.08 1.28 12.14
CA LYS A 76 -8.80 1.86 13.45
C LYS A 76 -9.85 2.89 13.91
N ASN A 77 -10.52 3.54 12.96
CA ASN A 77 -11.49 4.60 13.24
C ASN A 77 -12.96 4.12 13.19
N LEU A 78 -13.18 2.83 12.99
CA LEU A 78 -14.50 2.21 13.11
C LEU A 78 -14.82 1.89 14.57
#